data_07bdbeeecdd4c3baed6e531b10d6882e
#
_entry.id   07bdbeeecdd4c3baed6e531b10d6882e
#
_cell.length_a   1.000
_cell.length_b   1.000
_cell.length_c   1.000
_cell.angle_alpha   90.00
_cell.angle_beta   90.00
_cell.angle_gamma   90.00
#
_symmetry.space_group_name_H-M   'P 1'
#
loop_
_entity.id
_entity.type
_entity.pdbx_description
1 polymer ?
#
loop_
_entity_poly.entity_id
_entity_poly.type
_entity_poly.pdbx_seq_one_letter_code
_entity_poly.pdbx_strand_id
1 'polypeptide(L)'
;MADRIARAIVKEANYLDVAPSLLTGVLLTENAPLDVDARSSQGAVGLMQVMHFHAGEYHCDSDDLLQVEANICHGARVFGEYLKRTGDIRRALLRYNGCVAGTVTPRCGRYPTKVLRTARLVRRQLLQYPSYRLALDSTVN
;
A
#
# COMPACT_ATOMS: atom_id res chain seq x y z
N MET A 1 -4.73 -7.01 -15.89
CA MET A 1 -4.11 -7.08 -14.55
C MET A 1 -3.66 -5.71 -14.06
N ALA A 2 -2.69 -5.07 -14.70
CA ALA A 2 -2.16 -3.77 -14.26
C ALA A 2 -3.23 -2.67 -14.10
N ASP A 3 -4.18 -2.58 -15.02
CA ASP A 3 -5.29 -1.63 -14.95
C ASP A 3 -6.20 -1.89 -13.73
N ARG A 4 -6.48 -3.14 -13.39
CA ARG A 4 -7.25 -3.50 -12.20
C ARG A 4 -6.53 -3.07 -10.92
N ILE A 5 -5.21 -3.33 -10.84
CA ILE A 5 -4.37 -2.91 -9.71
C ILE A 5 -4.39 -1.39 -9.57
N ALA A 6 -4.18 -0.66 -10.68
CA ALA A 6 -4.15 0.79 -10.67
C ALA A 6 -5.48 1.40 -10.18
N ARG A 7 -6.61 0.91 -10.68
CA ARG A 7 -7.94 1.38 -10.24
C ARG A 7 -8.19 1.10 -8.76
N ALA A 8 -7.83 -0.09 -8.28
CA ALA A 8 -7.97 -0.45 -6.88
C ALA A 8 -7.11 0.44 -5.97
N ILE A 9 -5.85 0.69 -6.37
CA ILE A 9 -4.95 1.61 -5.65
C ILE A 9 -5.54 3.01 -5.57
N VAL A 10 -6.02 3.57 -6.69
CA VAL A 10 -6.60 4.92 -6.71
C VAL A 10 -7.85 5.00 -5.84
N LYS A 11 -8.73 4.00 -5.92
CA LYS A 11 -9.94 3.91 -5.08
C LYS A 11 -9.58 3.96 -3.59
N GLU A 12 -8.66 3.13 -3.15
CA GLU A 12 -8.30 3.04 -1.75
C GLU A 12 -7.46 4.25 -1.28
N ALA A 13 -6.59 4.79 -2.12
CA ALA A 13 -5.85 6.01 -1.83
C ALA A 13 -6.80 7.20 -1.59
N ASN A 14 -7.81 7.35 -2.43
CA ASN A 14 -8.85 8.36 -2.26
C ASN A 14 -9.65 8.15 -0.97
N TYR A 15 -9.99 6.91 -0.65
CA TYR A 15 -10.70 6.58 0.59
C TYR A 15 -9.88 6.95 1.84
N LEU A 16 -8.57 6.74 1.80
CA LEU A 16 -7.66 7.02 2.91
C LEU A 16 -7.13 8.46 2.94
N ASP A 17 -7.40 9.25 1.91
CA ASP A 17 -6.81 10.58 1.69
C ASP A 17 -5.27 10.55 1.71
N VAL A 18 -4.71 9.60 0.97
CA VAL A 18 -3.26 9.48 0.77
C VAL A 18 -2.92 9.49 -0.72
N ALA A 19 -1.66 9.79 -1.05
CA ALA A 19 -1.23 9.74 -2.44
C ALA A 19 -1.26 8.30 -2.99
N PRO A 20 -1.81 8.06 -4.19
CA PRO A 20 -1.77 6.73 -4.83
C PRO A 20 -0.35 6.17 -4.95
N SER A 21 0.65 7.04 -5.16
CA SER A 21 2.06 6.64 -5.21
C SER A 21 2.55 6.00 -3.91
N LEU A 22 2.01 6.39 -2.76
CA LEU A 22 2.36 5.78 -1.47
C LEU A 22 1.89 4.34 -1.39
N LEU A 23 0.63 4.06 -1.71
CA LEU A 23 0.11 2.69 -1.74
C LEU A 23 0.81 1.83 -2.81
N THR A 24 1.13 2.42 -3.96
CA THR A 24 1.93 1.75 -4.99
C THR A 24 3.32 1.41 -4.46
N GLY A 25 3.93 2.30 -3.69
CA GLY A 25 5.22 2.06 -3.03
C GLY A 25 5.17 0.87 -2.07
N VAL A 26 4.11 0.76 -1.27
CA VAL A 26 3.88 -0.41 -0.39
C VAL A 26 3.75 -1.68 -1.25
N LEU A 27 2.85 -1.69 -2.22
CA LEU A 27 2.59 -2.85 -3.07
C LEU A 27 3.86 -3.34 -3.77
N LEU A 28 4.62 -2.46 -4.41
CA LEU A 28 5.85 -2.83 -5.10
C LEU A 28 6.98 -3.24 -4.14
N THR A 29 6.97 -2.76 -2.91
CA THR A 29 7.92 -3.20 -1.89
C THR A 29 7.60 -4.60 -1.40
N GLU A 30 6.31 -4.90 -1.25
CA GLU A 30 5.84 -6.22 -0.81
C GLU A 30 5.93 -7.26 -1.92
N ASN A 31 5.61 -6.87 -3.15
CA ASN A 31 5.42 -7.84 -4.24
C ASN A 31 5.75 -7.20 -5.60
N ALA A 32 7.04 -6.96 -5.85
CA ALA A 32 7.48 -6.38 -7.11
C ALA A 32 7.07 -7.19 -8.36
N PRO A 33 7.01 -8.54 -8.33
CA PRO A 33 6.53 -9.33 -9.47
C PRO A 33 5.03 -9.19 -9.76
N LEU A 34 4.25 -8.59 -8.84
CA LEU A 34 2.79 -8.49 -8.93
C LEU A 34 2.10 -9.87 -9.01
N ASP A 35 2.61 -10.81 -8.26
CA ASP A 35 2.07 -12.17 -8.17
C ASP A 35 0.90 -12.20 -7.17
N VAL A 36 -0.31 -12.41 -7.68
CA VAL A 36 -1.53 -12.44 -6.86
C VAL A 36 -1.59 -13.63 -5.90
N ASP A 37 -0.84 -14.69 -6.20
CA ASP A 37 -0.80 -15.93 -5.41
C ASP A 37 0.40 -15.97 -4.45
N ALA A 38 1.21 -14.90 -4.41
CA ALA A 38 2.40 -14.83 -3.56
C ALA A 38 2.06 -15.10 -2.10
N ARG A 39 2.86 -15.94 -1.46
CA ARG A 39 2.73 -16.27 -0.03
C ARG A 39 4.09 -16.17 0.65
N SER A 40 4.12 -15.48 1.78
CA SER A 40 5.33 -15.45 2.61
C SER A 40 5.39 -16.66 3.54
N SER A 41 6.57 -16.95 4.08
CA SER A 41 6.75 -17.97 5.11
C SER A 41 5.95 -17.71 6.40
N GLN A 42 5.54 -16.46 6.60
CA GLN A 42 4.77 -16.00 7.76
C GLN A 42 3.26 -15.99 7.51
N GLY A 43 2.81 -16.40 6.31
CA GLY A 43 1.40 -16.47 5.96
C GLY A 43 0.80 -15.20 5.36
N ALA A 44 1.62 -14.22 4.99
CA ALA A 44 1.14 -13.06 4.23
C ALA A 44 0.79 -13.46 2.79
N VAL A 45 -0.25 -12.86 2.22
CA VAL A 45 -0.84 -13.26 0.94
C VAL A 45 -0.96 -12.09 -0.02
N GLY A 46 -0.63 -12.37 -1.27
CA GLY A 46 -1.00 -11.57 -2.44
C GLY A 46 -0.22 -10.28 -2.62
N LEU A 47 -0.83 -9.36 -3.35
CA LEU A 47 -0.19 -8.13 -3.85
C LEU A 47 0.36 -7.22 -2.75
N MET A 48 -0.37 -7.04 -1.66
CA MET A 48 0.04 -6.20 -0.53
C MET A 48 0.50 -7.02 0.67
N GLN A 49 0.67 -8.33 0.51
CA GLN A 49 1.13 -9.23 1.57
C GLN A 49 0.32 -9.07 2.86
N VAL A 50 -0.98 -9.33 2.74
CA VAL A 50 -1.95 -9.20 3.83
C VAL A 50 -2.01 -10.49 4.64
N MET A 51 -1.99 -10.38 5.97
CA MET A 51 -2.16 -11.52 6.86
C MET A 51 -3.63 -11.96 6.90
N HIS A 52 -3.87 -13.27 6.95
CA HIS A 52 -5.22 -13.84 6.93
C HIS A 52 -6.14 -13.34 8.04
N PHE A 53 -5.61 -13.02 9.21
CA PHE A 53 -6.44 -12.54 10.30
C PHE A 53 -7.05 -11.17 10.06
N HIS A 54 -6.59 -10.43 9.04
CA HIS A 54 -7.22 -9.18 8.61
C HIS A 54 -8.42 -9.40 7.69
N ALA A 55 -8.59 -10.59 7.11
CA ALA A 55 -9.77 -10.89 6.30
C ALA A 55 -11.04 -10.78 7.18
N GLY A 56 -12.03 -10.02 6.69
CA GLY A 56 -13.27 -9.78 7.43
C GLY A 56 -13.24 -8.63 8.43
N GLU A 57 -12.08 -8.01 8.70
CA GLU A 57 -11.99 -6.85 9.60
C GLU A 57 -12.48 -5.55 8.95
N TYR A 58 -12.46 -5.48 7.64
CA TYR A 58 -12.77 -4.26 6.88
C TYR A 58 -13.93 -4.49 5.91
N HIS A 59 -14.64 -3.41 5.59
CA HIS A 59 -15.75 -3.42 4.64
C HIS A 59 -15.24 -3.39 3.19
N CYS A 60 -14.57 -4.48 2.78
CA CYS A 60 -14.19 -4.73 1.40
C CYS A 60 -15.26 -5.59 0.73
N ASP A 61 -15.38 -5.49 -0.60
CA ASP A 61 -16.42 -6.22 -1.36
C ASP A 61 -16.24 -7.76 -1.30
N SER A 62 -15.04 -8.22 -0.96
CA SER A 62 -14.71 -9.63 -0.78
C SER A 62 -13.63 -9.77 0.29
N ASP A 63 -13.64 -10.90 1.01
CA ASP A 63 -12.59 -11.29 1.96
C ASP A 63 -11.61 -12.30 1.37
N ASP A 64 -11.73 -12.61 0.08
CA ASP A 64 -10.77 -13.47 -0.62
C ASP A 64 -9.51 -12.69 -0.98
N LEU A 65 -8.45 -12.87 -0.19
CA LEU A 65 -7.17 -12.19 -0.35
C LEU A 65 -6.40 -12.55 -1.63
N LEU A 66 -6.85 -13.55 -2.38
CA LEU A 66 -6.28 -13.88 -3.70
C LEU A 66 -6.87 -13.03 -4.83
N GLN A 67 -7.97 -12.32 -4.57
CA GLN A 67 -8.54 -11.38 -5.52
C GLN A 67 -7.80 -10.04 -5.46
N VAL A 68 -7.53 -9.46 -6.63
CA VAL A 68 -6.78 -8.19 -6.77
C VAL A 68 -7.38 -7.08 -5.91
N GLU A 69 -8.65 -6.79 -6.12
CA GLU A 69 -9.35 -5.69 -5.47
C GLU A 69 -9.48 -5.92 -3.95
N ALA A 70 -9.79 -7.16 -3.55
CA ALA A 70 -9.91 -7.52 -2.13
C ALA A 70 -8.57 -7.39 -1.41
N ASN A 71 -7.49 -7.89 -1.99
CA ASN A 71 -6.16 -7.80 -1.39
C ASN A 71 -5.71 -6.35 -1.21
N ILE A 72 -5.88 -5.52 -2.23
CA ILE A 72 -5.53 -4.10 -2.18
C ILE A 72 -6.41 -3.35 -1.18
N CYS A 73 -7.72 -3.63 -1.15
CA CYS A 73 -8.64 -3.04 -0.17
C CYS A 73 -8.19 -3.36 1.27
N HIS A 74 -7.99 -4.63 1.59
CA HIS A 74 -7.55 -5.03 2.94
C HIS A 74 -6.18 -4.46 3.29
N GLY A 75 -5.19 -4.56 2.41
CA GLY A 75 -3.85 -4.02 2.65
C GLY A 75 -3.87 -2.50 2.88
N ALA A 76 -4.59 -1.76 2.05
CA ALA A 76 -4.74 -0.32 2.21
C ALA A 76 -5.43 0.04 3.54
N ARG A 77 -6.49 -0.68 3.92
CA ARG A 77 -7.22 -0.43 5.17
C ARG A 77 -6.37 -0.75 6.41
N VAL A 78 -5.58 -1.82 6.37
CA VAL A 78 -4.60 -2.13 7.42
C VAL A 78 -3.60 -0.99 7.57
N PHE A 79 -3.01 -0.53 6.48
CA PHE A 79 -2.11 0.62 6.49
C PHE A 79 -2.79 1.88 7.02
N GLY A 80 -4.00 2.17 6.56
CA GLY A 80 -4.80 3.32 6.99
C GLY A 80 -5.09 3.31 8.49
N GLU A 81 -5.37 2.15 9.06
CA GLU A 81 -5.57 1.99 10.51
C GLU A 81 -4.29 2.33 11.29
N TYR A 82 -3.13 1.86 10.84
CA TYR A 82 -1.85 2.22 11.44
C TYR A 82 -1.54 3.71 11.30
N LEU A 83 -1.85 4.29 10.14
CA LEU A 83 -1.67 5.72 9.91
C LEU A 83 -2.54 6.55 10.85
N LYS A 84 -3.78 6.16 11.04
CA LYS A 84 -4.71 6.80 11.98
C LYS A 84 -4.20 6.73 13.43
N ARG A 85 -3.68 5.57 13.84
CA ARG A 85 -3.19 5.36 15.21
C ARG A 85 -1.87 6.08 15.48
N THR A 86 -0.97 6.14 14.51
CA THR A 86 0.38 6.70 14.70
C THR A 86 0.47 8.18 14.34
N GLY A 87 -0.38 8.65 13.42
CA GLY A 87 -0.32 10.00 12.86
C GLY A 87 0.95 10.27 12.04
N ASP A 88 1.71 9.24 11.67
CA ASP A 88 3.00 9.37 10.99
C ASP A 88 3.19 8.23 9.98
N ILE A 89 3.49 8.60 8.72
CA ILE A 89 3.62 7.64 7.62
C ILE A 89 4.73 6.62 7.90
N ARG A 90 5.89 7.05 8.38
CA ARG A 90 7.02 6.13 8.64
C ARG A 90 6.68 5.14 9.76
N ARG A 91 6.04 5.61 10.83
CA ARG A 91 5.58 4.74 11.92
C ARG A 91 4.50 3.77 11.46
N ALA A 92 3.56 4.22 10.62
CA ALA A 92 2.55 3.36 10.03
C ALA A 92 3.18 2.27 9.16
N LEU A 93 4.18 2.62 8.35
CA LEU A 93 4.93 1.65 7.53
C LEU A 93 5.70 0.64 8.38
N LEU A 94 6.32 1.08 9.49
CA LEU A 94 6.97 0.16 10.44
C LEU A 94 5.96 -0.86 10.97
N ARG A 95 4.79 -0.40 11.39
CA ARG A 95 3.71 -1.28 11.87
C ARG A 95 3.22 -2.23 10.80
N TYR A 96 3.07 -1.75 9.59
CA TYR A 96 2.65 -2.58 8.45
C TYR A 96 3.63 -3.73 8.21
N ASN A 97 4.91 -3.48 8.36
CA ASN A 97 5.98 -4.50 8.24
C ASN A 97 6.13 -5.37 9.51
N GLY A 98 5.25 -5.24 10.51
CA GLY A 98 5.31 -6.00 11.75
C GLY A 98 6.35 -5.53 12.76
N CYS A 99 6.95 -4.35 12.55
CA CYS A 99 7.92 -3.76 13.47
C CYS A 99 7.19 -2.96 14.55
N VAL A 100 7.20 -3.46 15.77
CA VAL A 100 6.60 -2.80 16.94
C VAL A 100 7.66 -2.08 17.77
N ALA A 101 7.21 -1.10 18.59
CA ALA A 101 8.10 -0.37 19.48
C ALA A 101 8.94 -1.32 20.35
N GLY A 102 10.26 -1.11 20.39
CA GLY A 102 11.20 -1.95 21.11
C GLY A 102 11.84 -3.10 20.31
N THR A 103 11.36 -3.38 19.11
CA THR A 103 11.97 -4.36 18.18
C THR A 103 12.57 -3.66 16.97
N VAL A 104 13.52 -2.75 17.20
CA VAL A 104 14.20 -2.05 16.11
C VAL A 104 15.35 -2.91 15.61
N THR A 105 15.12 -3.61 14.50
CA THR A 105 16.18 -4.26 13.73
C THR A 105 16.60 -3.36 12.56
N PRO A 106 17.81 -3.51 11.99
CA PRO A 106 18.20 -2.78 10.78
C PRO A 106 17.22 -3.02 9.61
N ARG A 107 16.57 -4.18 9.56
CA ARG A 107 15.54 -4.53 8.58
C ARG A 107 14.29 -3.63 8.73
N CYS A 108 13.87 -3.35 9.97
CA CYS A 108 12.73 -2.47 10.24
C CYS A 108 12.96 -1.06 9.69
N GLY A 109 14.12 -0.46 9.95
CA GLY A 109 14.43 0.89 9.47
C GLY A 109 14.52 1.01 7.94
N ARG A 110 14.92 -0.06 7.26
CA ARG A 110 15.02 -0.09 5.79
C ARG A 110 13.69 -0.13 5.07
N TYR A 111 12.67 -0.71 5.68
CA TYR A 111 11.36 -0.86 5.04
C TYR A 111 10.69 0.46 4.70
N PRO A 112 10.49 1.42 5.64
CA PRO A 112 9.90 2.71 5.29
C PRO A 112 10.71 3.47 4.26
N THR A 113 12.03 3.43 4.34
CA THR A 113 12.91 4.10 3.38
C THR A 113 12.73 3.52 1.97
N LYS A 114 12.62 2.20 1.84
CA LYS A 114 12.40 1.53 0.56
C LYS A 114 11.04 1.90 -0.02
N VAL A 115 9.97 1.84 0.78
CA VAL A 115 8.62 2.22 0.35
C VAL A 115 8.58 3.67 -0.15
N LEU A 116 9.11 4.60 0.62
CA LEU A 116 9.07 6.03 0.28
C LEU A 116 9.95 6.35 -0.94
N ARG A 117 11.07 5.66 -1.11
CA ARG A 117 11.88 5.78 -2.33
C ARG A 117 11.11 5.32 -3.56
N THR A 118 10.49 4.16 -3.49
CA THR A 118 9.66 3.63 -4.57
C THR A 118 8.49 4.55 -4.88
N ALA A 119 7.80 5.06 -3.87
CA ALA A 119 6.72 6.02 -4.03
C ALA A 119 7.16 7.30 -4.77
N ARG A 120 8.34 7.83 -4.44
CA ARG A 120 8.90 8.99 -5.15
C ARG A 120 9.21 8.70 -6.62
N LEU A 121 9.76 7.53 -6.92
CA LEU A 121 10.03 7.11 -8.30
C LEU A 121 8.75 7.00 -9.12
N VAL A 122 7.72 6.36 -8.57
CA VAL A 122 6.39 6.26 -9.19
C VAL A 122 5.83 7.65 -9.47
N ARG A 123 5.86 8.55 -8.49
CA ARG A 123 5.36 9.92 -8.65
C ARG A 123 6.10 10.66 -9.75
N ARG A 124 7.43 10.54 -9.82
CA ARG A 124 8.22 11.17 -10.89
C ARG A 124 7.82 10.68 -12.27
N GLN A 125 7.59 9.37 -12.41
CA GLN A 125 7.13 8.79 -13.67
C GLN A 125 5.75 9.32 -14.05
N LEU A 126 4.82 9.39 -13.11
CA LEU A 126 3.47 9.91 -13.35
C LEU A 126 3.48 11.39 -13.78
N LEU A 127 4.37 12.21 -13.21
CA LEU A 127 4.52 13.63 -13.58
C LEU A 127 4.99 13.86 -15.02
N GLN A 128 5.49 12.84 -15.69
CA GLN A 128 5.84 12.92 -17.12
C GLN A 128 4.62 12.90 -18.04
N TYR A 129 3.45 12.47 -17.52
CA TYR A 129 2.21 12.43 -18.28
C TYR A 129 1.41 13.73 -18.11
N PRO A 130 1.11 14.46 -19.21
CA PRO A 130 0.39 15.76 -19.13
C PRO A 130 -0.96 15.66 -18.42
N SER A 131 -1.70 14.57 -18.66
CA SER A 131 -3.00 14.33 -18.03
C SER A 131 -2.94 14.25 -16.51
N TYR A 132 -1.86 13.67 -15.97
CA TYR A 132 -1.66 13.57 -14.53
C TYR A 132 -1.31 14.94 -13.92
N ARG A 133 -0.49 15.75 -14.59
CA ARG A 133 -0.18 17.12 -14.15
C ARG A 133 -1.44 17.99 -14.07
N LEU A 134 -2.28 17.94 -15.11
CA LEU A 134 -3.54 18.69 -15.12
C LEU A 134 -4.48 18.29 -13.97
N ALA A 135 -4.52 16.99 -13.62
CA ALA A 135 -5.32 16.50 -12.50
C ALA A 135 -4.80 17.04 -11.15
N LEU A 136 -3.49 17.14 -10.97
CA LEU A 136 -2.89 17.72 -9.75
C LEU A 136 -3.19 19.22 -9.65
N ASP A 137 -3.06 19.97 -10.75
CA ASP A 137 -3.31 21.40 -10.77
C ASP A 137 -4.78 21.73 -10.48
N SER A 138 -5.72 20.86 -10.87
CA SER A 138 -7.16 21.02 -10.60
C SER A 138 -7.55 20.74 -9.14
N THR A 139 -6.71 20.06 -8.36
CA THR A 139 -6.98 19.79 -6.94
C THR A 139 -6.45 20.88 -6.00
N VAL A 140 -5.70 21.86 -6.52
CA VAL A 140 -5.11 22.97 -5.74
C VAL A 140 -5.99 24.23 -5.74
N ASN A 141 -7.08 24.25 -6.51
CA ASN A 141 -8.09 25.29 -6.51
C ASN A 141 -9.34 24.84 -5.77
#